data_1a3557ef2b09638b5291dbfb620d2ff3
#
_entry.id   1a3557ef2b09638b5291dbfb620d2ff3
#
_cell.length_a   1.000
_cell.length_b   1.000
_cell.length_c   1.000
_cell.angle_alpha   90.00
_cell.angle_beta   90.00
_cell.angle_gamma   90.00
#
_symmetry.space_group_name_H-M   'P 1'
#
loop_
_entity.id
_entity.type
_entity.pdbx_description
1 polymer ?
#
loop_
_entity_poly.entity_id
_entity_poly.type
_entity_poly.pdbx_seq_one_letter_code
_entity_poly.pdbx_strand_id
1 'polypeptide(L)' 'VSQAINAGLQTTFFDYVNHRRVDEALRLIQLDAGPHRAMLDIALAVGFNSTSTFYSAFRKVTGVTPGAYRRRLARRA' A
#
# COMPACT_ATOMS: atom_id res chain seq x y z
N VAL A 1 7.06 -28.01 -10.99
CA VAL A 1 5.72 -27.53 -10.90
C VAL A 1 5.34 -27.16 -9.50
N SER A 2 5.31 -28.14 -8.67
CA SER A 2 5.02 -27.86 -7.29
C SER A 2 5.91 -26.82 -6.75
N GLN A 3 7.14 -26.87 -7.17
CA GLN A 3 8.14 -25.97 -6.72
C GLN A 3 7.79 -24.54 -7.04
N ALA A 4 7.51 -24.29 -8.28
CA ALA A 4 7.16 -22.96 -8.70
C ALA A 4 5.83 -22.52 -8.08
N ILE A 5 4.92 -23.42 -8.03
CA ILE A 5 3.62 -23.13 -7.47
C ILE A 5 3.74 -22.87 -5.98
N ASN A 6 4.53 -23.68 -5.31
CA ASN A 6 4.70 -23.50 -3.89
C ASN A 6 5.38 -22.19 -3.58
N ALA A 7 6.38 -21.86 -4.35
CA ALA A 7 7.04 -20.58 -4.16
C ALA A 7 6.06 -19.44 -4.41
N GLY A 8 5.26 -19.58 -5.42
CA GLY A 8 4.24 -18.60 -5.71
C GLY A 8 3.21 -18.50 -4.61
N LEU A 9 2.79 -19.62 -4.07
CA LEU A 9 1.82 -19.62 -3.01
C LEU A 9 2.34 -18.97 -1.75
N GLN A 10 3.59 -19.26 -1.40
CA GLN A 10 4.19 -18.65 -0.23
C GLN A 10 4.31 -17.16 -0.39
N THR A 11 4.80 -16.76 -1.54
CA THR A 11 4.90 -15.36 -1.84
C THR A 11 3.53 -14.75 -1.84
N THR A 12 2.59 -15.46 -2.41
CA THR A 12 1.24 -14.98 -2.55
C THR A 12 0.57 -14.69 -1.23
N PHE A 13 0.91 -15.45 -0.18
CA PHE A 13 0.29 -15.19 1.10
C PHE A 13 0.64 -13.80 1.60
N PHE A 14 1.93 -13.48 1.66
CA PHE A 14 2.34 -12.15 2.06
C PHE A 14 1.89 -11.09 1.08
N ASP A 15 2.00 -11.41 -0.20
CA ASP A 15 1.58 -10.46 -1.23
C ASP A 15 0.10 -10.18 -1.11
N TYR A 16 -0.69 -11.19 -0.85
CA TYR A 16 -2.12 -11.03 -0.69
C TYR A 16 -2.45 -10.11 0.49
N VAL A 17 -1.83 -10.36 1.63
CA VAL A 17 -2.04 -9.54 2.81
C VAL A 17 -1.62 -8.11 2.54
N ASN A 18 -0.43 -7.93 1.98
CA ASN A 18 0.07 -6.60 1.69
C ASN A 18 -0.77 -5.90 0.66
N HIS A 19 -1.24 -6.64 -0.33
CA HIS A 19 -2.10 -6.08 -1.36
C HIS A 19 -3.39 -5.53 -0.74
N ARG A 20 -3.99 -6.29 0.15
CA ARG A 20 -5.19 -5.85 0.82
C ARG A 20 -4.94 -4.61 1.67
N ARG A 21 -3.81 -4.58 2.36
CA ARG A 21 -3.44 -3.42 3.16
C ARG A 21 -3.23 -2.21 2.28
N VAL A 22 -2.59 -2.40 1.14
CA VAL A 22 -2.35 -1.31 0.21
C VAL A 22 -3.65 -0.83 -0.41
N ASP A 23 -4.56 -1.74 -0.74
CA ASP A 23 -5.87 -1.37 -1.26
C ASP A 23 -6.61 -0.50 -0.27
N GLU A 24 -6.56 -0.86 1.00
CA GLU A 24 -7.20 -0.06 2.03
C GLU A 24 -6.53 1.30 2.15
N ALA A 25 -5.21 1.33 2.05
CA ALA A 25 -4.48 2.60 2.09
C ALA A 25 -4.86 3.49 0.92
N LEU A 26 -5.00 2.90 -0.26
CA LEU A 26 -5.43 3.66 -1.43
C LEU A 26 -6.79 4.31 -1.17
N ARG A 27 -7.69 3.55 -0.58
CA ARG A 27 -9.01 4.07 -0.26
C ARG A 27 -8.94 5.21 0.74
N LEU A 28 -8.13 5.04 1.78
CA LEU A 28 -7.98 6.07 2.79
C LEU A 28 -7.38 7.35 2.21
N ILE A 29 -6.40 7.20 1.35
CA ILE A 29 -5.79 8.37 0.71
C ILE A 29 -6.80 9.07 -0.18
N GLN A 30 -7.60 8.32 -0.91
CA GLN A 30 -8.60 8.91 -1.78
C GLN A 30 -9.69 9.64 -1.00
N LEU A 31 -10.04 9.12 0.16
CA LEU A 31 -11.08 9.72 0.99
C LEU A 31 -10.58 10.90 1.80
N ASP A 32 -9.27 11.05 1.89
CA ASP A 32 -8.64 12.08 2.71
C ASP A 32 -8.63 13.40 1.95
N ALA A 33 -9.77 14.03 1.87
CA ALA A 33 -9.93 15.21 1.04
C ALA A 33 -9.56 16.52 1.73
N GLY A 34 -9.47 16.49 3.04
CA GLY A 34 -9.15 17.70 3.79
C GLY A 34 -7.68 17.77 4.16
N PRO A 35 -7.35 18.28 5.35
CA PRO A 35 -5.97 18.26 5.79
C PRO A 35 -5.50 16.82 5.77
N HIS A 36 -4.38 16.61 5.14
CA HIS A 36 -3.92 15.24 4.92
C HIS A 36 -3.42 14.60 6.19
N ARG A 37 -3.78 13.35 6.37
CA ARG A 37 -3.17 12.54 7.39
C ARG A 37 -1.72 12.31 7.06
N ALA A 38 -0.89 12.19 8.08
CA ALA A 38 0.47 11.75 7.87
C ALA A 38 0.45 10.33 7.30
N MET A 39 1.39 10.04 6.44
CA MET A 39 1.48 8.69 5.89
C MET A 39 1.72 7.65 6.96
N LEU A 40 2.38 8.00 8.04
CA LEU A 40 2.56 7.08 9.15
C LEU A 40 1.20 6.66 9.73
N ASP A 41 0.29 7.61 9.86
CA ASP A 41 -1.05 7.30 10.39
C ASP A 41 -1.76 6.31 9.48
N ILE A 42 -1.66 6.52 8.18
CA ILE A 42 -2.28 5.62 7.23
C ILE A 42 -1.64 4.24 7.29
N ALA A 43 -0.31 4.22 7.37
CA ALA A 43 0.42 2.95 7.45
C ALA A 43 -0.03 2.13 8.65
N LEU A 44 -0.11 2.78 9.80
CA LEU A 44 -0.52 2.10 11.02
C LEU A 44 -1.98 1.68 10.95
N ALA A 45 -2.82 2.51 10.38
CA ALA A 45 -4.24 2.20 10.27
C ALA A 45 -4.51 0.96 9.44
N VAL A 46 -3.68 0.71 8.42
CA VAL A 46 -3.90 -0.45 7.57
C VAL A 46 -3.08 -1.66 7.98
N GLY A 47 -2.31 -1.56 9.06
CA GLY A 47 -1.65 -2.71 9.63
C GLY A 47 -0.15 -2.81 9.45
N PHE A 48 0.49 -1.79 8.92
CA PHE A 48 1.94 -1.78 8.82
C PHE A 48 2.55 -1.23 10.10
N ASN A 49 3.76 -1.68 10.40
CA ASN A 49 4.43 -1.26 11.63
C ASN A 49 5.26 0.00 11.45
N SER A 50 5.56 0.36 10.23
CA SER A 50 6.40 1.53 9.95
C SER A 50 6.10 2.05 8.57
N THR A 51 6.49 3.31 8.33
CA THR A 51 6.32 3.88 6.99
C THR A 51 7.23 3.20 5.99
N SER A 52 8.40 2.76 6.41
CA SER A 52 9.31 2.05 5.52
C SER A 52 8.67 0.83 4.89
N THR A 53 8.09 -0.01 5.73
CA THR A 53 7.44 -1.22 5.26
C THR A 53 6.24 -0.88 4.40
N PHE A 54 5.49 0.12 4.81
CA PHE A 54 4.34 0.58 4.06
C PHE A 54 4.76 1.06 2.67
N TYR A 55 5.78 1.89 2.61
CA TYR A 55 6.25 2.41 1.33
C TYR A 55 6.72 1.30 0.41
N SER A 56 7.46 0.34 0.95
CA SER A 56 7.92 -0.78 0.15
C SER A 56 6.76 -1.58 -0.43
N ALA A 57 5.79 -1.91 0.40
CA ALA A 57 4.64 -2.68 -0.04
C ALA A 57 3.80 -1.89 -1.04
N PHE A 58 3.57 -0.63 -0.75
CA PHE A 58 2.78 0.22 -1.62
C PHE A 58 3.41 0.31 -3.00
N ARG A 59 4.71 0.56 -3.02
CA ARG A 59 5.41 0.69 -4.28
C ARG A 59 5.43 -0.63 -5.06
N LYS A 60 5.53 -1.74 -4.35
CA LYS A 60 5.51 -3.05 -5.00
C LYS A 60 4.16 -3.32 -5.64
N VAL A 61 3.09 -2.92 -4.99
CA VAL A 61 1.74 -3.16 -5.50
C VAL A 61 1.35 -2.17 -6.58
N THR A 62 1.64 -0.90 -6.37
CA THR A 62 1.16 0.16 -7.27
C THR A 62 2.20 0.69 -8.24
N GLY A 63 3.47 0.46 -7.95
CA GLY A 63 4.55 0.98 -8.77
C GLY A 63 4.95 2.41 -8.43
N VAL A 64 4.27 3.04 -7.50
CA VAL A 64 4.61 4.40 -7.09
C VAL A 64 4.59 4.48 -5.58
N THR A 65 5.21 5.54 -5.03
CA THR A 65 5.18 5.75 -3.58
C THR A 65 3.83 6.35 -3.18
N PRO A 66 3.46 6.19 -1.90
CA PRO A 66 2.23 6.81 -1.41
C PRO A 66 2.20 8.31 -1.59
N GLY A 67 3.35 8.97 -1.38
CA GLY A 67 3.43 10.40 -1.57
C GLY A 67 3.20 10.81 -3.01
N ALA A 68 3.79 10.07 -3.93
CA ALA A 68 3.59 10.33 -5.36
C ALA A 68 2.14 10.11 -5.75
N TYR A 69 1.53 9.09 -5.21
CA TYR A 69 0.13 8.80 -5.49
C TYR A 69 -0.77 9.94 -4.99
N ARG A 70 -0.50 10.42 -3.77
CA ARG A 70 -1.27 11.53 -3.21
C ARG A 70 -1.14 12.78 -4.04
N ARG A 71 0.08 13.09 -4.49
CA ARG A 71 0.30 14.24 -5.35
C ARG A 71 -0.43 14.11 -6.67
N ARG A 72 -0.47 12.90 -7.19
CA ARG A 72 -1.18 12.63 -8.42
C ARG A 72 -2.68 12.88 -8.28
N LEU A 73 -3.25 12.47 -7.16
CA LEU A 73 -4.65 12.74 -6.88
C LEU A 73 -4.91 14.23 -6.77
N ALA A 74 -4.03 14.95 -6.11
CA ALA A 74 -4.18 16.40 -5.96
C ALA A 74 -4.17 17.08 -7.29
N ARG A 75 -3.34 16.62 -8.21
CA ARG A 75 -3.27 17.20 -9.53
C ARG A 75 -4.53 16.98 -10.33
N ARG A 76 -5.16 15.85 -10.13
CA ARG A 76 -6.36 15.53 -10.89
C ARG A 76 -7.56 16.31 -10.39
N ALA A 77 -7.52 16.70 -9.15
CA ALA A 77 -8.59 17.50 -8.60
C ALA A 77 -8.48 18.92 -9.07
#